data_2543462649b13676c115a8f5e8b6e2e3
#
_entry.id   2543462649b13676c115a8f5e8b6e2e3
#
_cell.length_a   1.000
_cell.length_b   1.000
_cell.length_c   1.000
_cell.angle_alpha   90.00
_cell.angle_beta   90.00
_cell.angle_gamma   90.00
#
_symmetry.space_group_name_H-M   'P 1'
#
loop_
_entity.id
_entity.type
_entity.pdbx_description
1 polymer ?
#
loop_
_entity_poly.entity_id
_entity_poly.type
_entity_poly.pdbx_seq_one_letter_code
_entity_poly.pdbx_strand_id
1 'polypeptide(L)'
;MEEVPALAKYVRRYDYVVAKDGSGDFFTVQEAVNAAVGGGKKTISILVRPGVYEEYVSMPESSPRIELVKQTGAEIRDNGFTQDVYVAPYKGDRVCAISYTFDDGLQEHYTLLFPKLEKYGFKGTFWIWGKCIENESAMQGKPRMSWAQIKEMSDKGQEISSHSWSHTNLKRVSLEEVKMEVEKNDSILYEKTGKIPRTFCYPFNAVNSDILKITSKNRVGTRTEQYPIGGDKSKSTPASLDKWVESLVNSGR
;
A
#
# COMPACT_ATOMS: atom_id res chain seq x y z
N MET A 1 11.39 -0.18 18.30
CA MET A 1 10.81 1.00 17.60
C MET A 1 9.69 1.50 18.49
N GLU A 2 9.86 2.66 19.09
CA GLU A 2 8.75 3.31 19.80
C GLU A 2 7.65 3.61 18.78
N GLU A 3 6.43 3.16 19.06
CA GLU A 3 5.26 3.53 18.25
C GLU A 3 5.11 5.05 18.26
N VAL A 4 5.01 5.65 17.09
CA VAL A 4 4.71 7.09 17.00
C VAL A 4 3.31 7.29 17.61
N PRO A 5 3.16 8.01 18.73
CA PRO A 5 1.90 8.07 19.47
C PRO A 5 0.67 8.47 18.61
N ALA A 6 0.92 9.28 17.58
CA ALA A 6 -0.14 9.72 16.66
C ALA A 6 -0.72 8.58 15.79
N LEU A 7 0.00 7.46 15.59
CA LEU A 7 -0.48 6.33 14.79
C LEU A 7 -1.23 5.29 15.62
N ALA A 8 -1.06 5.27 16.94
CA ALA A 8 -1.75 4.32 17.82
C ALA A 8 -3.28 4.43 17.74
N LYS A 9 -3.82 5.64 17.47
CA LYS A 9 -5.27 5.86 17.30
C LYS A 9 -5.86 5.19 16.04
N TYR A 10 -5.02 4.81 15.06
CA TYR A 10 -5.46 4.17 13.81
C TYR A 10 -5.28 2.66 13.81
N VAL A 11 -4.94 2.05 14.94
CA VAL A 11 -4.96 0.60 15.09
C VAL A 11 -6.40 0.15 15.34
N ARG A 12 -6.93 -0.71 14.47
CA ARG A 12 -8.25 -1.31 14.69
C ARG A 12 -8.21 -2.14 15.96
N ARG A 13 -9.17 -1.88 16.86
CA ARG A 13 -9.39 -2.70 18.05
C ARG A 13 -10.48 -3.71 17.76
N TYR A 14 -10.21 -4.97 18.04
CA TYR A 14 -11.16 -6.04 17.93
C TYR A 14 -11.77 -6.33 19.29
N ASP A 15 -12.99 -6.85 19.31
CA ASP A 15 -13.62 -7.27 20.55
C ASP A 15 -12.93 -8.50 21.12
N TYR A 16 -12.52 -9.43 20.24
CA TYR A 16 -11.77 -10.63 20.59
C TYR A 16 -10.66 -10.92 19.60
N VAL A 17 -9.63 -11.61 20.10
CA VAL A 17 -8.50 -12.08 19.31
C VAL A 17 -8.35 -13.58 19.49
N VAL A 18 -8.30 -14.33 18.38
CA VAL A 18 -8.02 -15.76 18.35
C VAL A 18 -6.59 -15.98 17.89
N ALA A 19 -5.81 -16.73 18.67
CA ALA A 19 -4.42 -17.02 18.34
C ALA A 19 -3.97 -18.38 18.92
N LYS A 20 -3.45 -19.27 18.08
CA LYS A 20 -2.98 -20.59 18.51
C LYS A 20 -1.72 -20.57 19.38
N ASP A 21 -0.95 -19.48 19.31
CA ASP A 21 0.28 -19.29 20.10
C ASP A 21 0.02 -18.73 21.52
N GLY A 22 -1.25 -18.56 21.89
CA GLY A 22 -1.64 -18.03 23.21
C GLY A 22 -1.54 -16.50 23.33
N SER A 23 -1.25 -15.79 22.25
CA SER A 23 -1.16 -14.33 22.24
C SER A 23 -2.52 -13.63 22.02
N GLY A 24 -3.61 -14.41 21.94
CA GLY A 24 -4.99 -13.94 21.84
C GLY A 24 -5.81 -14.22 23.09
N ASP A 25 -7.09 -13.84 23.03
CA ASP A 25 -8.06 -14.11 24.10
C ASP A 25 -8.54 -15.58 24.07
N PHE A 26 -8.51 -16.21 22.88
CA PHE A 26 -8.98 -17.57 22.64
C PHE A 26 -8.03 -18.34 21.73
N PHE A 27 -8.04 -19.67 21.85
CA PHE A 27 -7.26 -20.57 20.98
C PHE A 27 -8.04 -21.03 19.75
N THR A 28 -9.37 -21.00 19.81
CA THR A 28 -10.26 -21.43 18.72
C THR A 28 -11.25 -20.34 18.35
N VAL A 29 -11.68 -20.39 17.07
CA VAL A 29 -12.71 -19.45 16.56
C VAL A 29 -14.04 -19.72 17.24
N GLN A 30 -14.37 -21.00 17.51
CA GLN A 30 -15.62 -21.36 18.19
C GLN A 30 -15.71 -20.78 19.61
N GLU A 31 -14.61 -20.78 20.38
CA GLU A 31 -14.59 -20.16 21.71
C GLU A 31 -14.91 -18.66 21.64
N ALA A 32 -14.31 -17.95 20.70
CA ALA A 32 -14.58 -16.52 20.49
C ALA A 32 -16.03 -16.27 20.05
N VAL A 33 -16.59 -17.11 19.18
CA VAL A 33 -18.01 -17.04 18.78
C VAL A 33 -18.93 -17.29 19.97
N ASN A 34 -18.65 -18.29 20.80
CA ASN A 34 -19.44 -18.57 21.99
C ASN A 34 -19.44 -17.38 22.98
N ALA A 35 -18.26 -16.75 23.17
CA ALA A 35 -18.15 -15.56 24.00
C ALA A 35 -18.93 -14.37 23.43
N ALA A 36 -18.94 -14.23 22.09
CA ALA A 36 -19.69 -13.18 21.40
C ALA A 36 -21.20 -13.29 21.61
N VAL A 37 -21.75 -14.50 21.58
CA VAL A 37 -23.18 -14.76 21.79
C VAL A 37 -23.66 -14.31 23.18
N GLY A 38 -22.81 -14.48 24.22
CA GLY A 38 -23.10 -14.06 25.58
C GLY A 38 -22.93 -12.55 25.87
N GLY A 39 -22.33 -11.79 24.97
CA GLY A 39 -21.80 -10.45 25.26
C GLY A 39 -22.79 -9.27 25.12
N GLY A 40 -24.01 -9.49 24.62
CA GLY A 40 -25.08 -8.45 24.52
C GLY A 40 -24.83 -7.34 23.50
N LYS A 41 -23.74 -7.35 22.74
CA LYS A 41 -23.47 -6.39 21.65
C LYS A 41 -24.20 -6.80 20.37
N LYS A 42 -24.59 -5.80 19.55
CA LYS A 42 -25.24 -6.05 18.24
C LYS A 42 -24.26 -6.51 17.15
N THR A 43 -23.02 -6.08 17.23
CA THR A 43 -21.93 -6.45 16.31
C THR A 43 -20.68 -6.72 17.13
N ILE A 44 -20.01 -7.82 16.82
CA ILE A 44 -18.76 -8.26 17.46
C ILE A 44 -17.72 -8.47 16.38
N SER A 45 -16.52 -7.93 16.57
CA SER A 45 -15.37 -8.14 15.69
C SER A 45 -14.38 -9.13 16.33
N ILE A 46 -14.02 -10.16 15.59
CA ILE A 46 -13.10 -11.20 16.03
C ILE A 46 -11.92 -11.24 15.06
N LEU A 47 -10.71 -10.97 15.57
CA LEU A 47 -9.47 -11.11 14.81
C LEU A 47 -8.98 -12.56 14.91
N VAL A 48 -8.69 -13.18 13.76
CA VAL A 48 -8.06 -14.51 13.71
C VAL A 48 -6.61 -14.35 13.22
N ARG A 49 -5.65 -14.60 14.12
CA ARG A 49 -4.21 -14.52 13.85
C ARG A 49 -3.73 -15.68 12.96
N PRO A 50 -2.53 -15.58 12.36
CA PRO A 50 -1.99 -16.64 11.51
C PRO A 50 -1.99 -18.01 12.18
N GLY A 51 -2.42 -19.04 11.45
CA GLY A 51 -2.52 -20.41 11.93
C GLY A 51 -3.59 -21.19 11.17
N VAL A 52 -3.57 -22.52 11.29
CA VAL A 52 -4.59 -23.39 10.73
C VAL A 52 -5.56 -23.78 11.85
N TYR A 53 -6.82 -23.42 11.70
CA TYR A 53 -7.92 -23.67 12.63
C TYR A 53 -8.83 -24.73 12.02
N GLU A 54 -8.60 -25.99 12.38
CA GLU A 54 -9.40 -27.12 11.93
C GLU A 54 -10.56 -27.30 12.91
N GLU A 55 -11.68 -26.65 12.62
CA GLU A 55 -12.84 -26.63 13.51
C GLU A 55 -14.13 -26.32 12.76
N TYR A 56 -15.21 -26.98 13.15
CA TYR A 56 -16.54 -26.62 12.71
C TYR A 56 -17.07 -25.47 13.58
N VAL A 57 -17.27 -24.30 12.97
CA VAL A 57 -17.77 -23.13 13.68
C VAL A 57 -19.27 -23.03 13.49
N SER A 58 -20.01 -23.19 14.57
CA SER A 58 -21.47 -23.08 14.64
C SER A 58 -21.89 -21.75 15.22
N MET A 59 -22.83 -21.08 14.55
CA MET A 59 -23.45 -19.84 15.04
C MET A 59 -24.93 -20.08 15.31
N PRO A 60 -25.41 -19.90 16.57
CA PRO A 60 -26.84 -19.91 16.86
C PRO A 60 -27.60 -18.81 16.09
N GLU A 61 -28.86 -19.04 15.75
CA GLU A 61 -29.72 -18.05 15.06
C GLU A 61 -29.86 -16.72 15.81
N SER A 62 -29.74 -16.76 17.15
CA SER A 62 -29.78 -15.57 18.01
C SER A 62 -28.41 -14.85 18.12
N SER A 63 -27.41 -15.24 17.35
CA SER A 63 -26.07 -14.63 17.42
C SER A 63 -26.10 -13.15 16.99
N PRO A 64 -25.28 -12.31 17.63
CA PRO A 64 -25.02 -10.97 17.10
C PRO A 64 -24.39 -11.07 15.71
N ARG A 65 -24.36 -9.98 14.95
CA ARG A 65 -23.53 -9.93 13.75
C ARG A 65 -22.07 -10.11 14.14
N ILE A 66 -21.43 -11.16 13.65
CA ILE A 66 -20.02 -11.45 13.89
C ILE A 66 -19.22 -11.12 12.64
N GLU A 67 -18.23 -10.23 12.78
CA GLU A 67 -17.25 -9.91 11.75
C GLU A 67 -15.97 -10.69 12.07
N LEU A 68 -15.69 -11.74 11.30
CA LEU A 68 -14.41 -12.44 11.37
C LEU A 68 -13.40 -11.77 10.46
N VAL A 69 -12.31 -11.31 11.05
CA VAL A 69 -11.20 -10.68 10.34
C VAL A 69 -10.00 -11.63 10.41
N LYS A 70 -9.63 -12.24 9.28
CA LYS A 70 -8.48 -13.11 9.19
C LYS A 70 -7.22 -12.33 8.84
N GLN A 71 -6.16 -12.47 9.61
CA GLN A 71 -4.84 -12.03 9.19
C GLN A 71 -4.29 -12.92 8.06
N THR A 72 -3.39 -12.36 7.25
CA THR A 72 -2.67 -13.14 6.24
C THR A 72 -1.98 -14.34 6.89
N GLY A 73 -2.27 -15.54 6.39
CA GLY A 73 -1.78 -16.79 6.97
C GLY A 73 -2.72 -17.45 7.99
N ALA A 74 -3.89 -16.87 8.28
CA ALA A 74 -4.95 -17.52 9.01
C ALA A 74 -5.81 -18.36 8.06
N GLU A 75 -6.01 -19.63 8.35
CA GLU A 75 -6.84 -20.56 7.60
C GLU A 75 -7.84 -21.23 8.54
N ILE A 76 -9.13 -21.15 8.22
CA ILE A 76 -10.20 -21.86 8.95
C ILE A 76 -10.72 -22.94 7.99
N ARG A 77 -10.60 -24.20 8.40
CA ARG A 77 -11.05 -25.37 7.64
C ARG A 77 -12.32 -25.95 8.26
N ASP A 78 -13.16 -26.52 7.42
CA ASP A 78 -14.44 -27.14 7.79
C ASP A 78 -15.39 -26.19 8.55
N ASN A 79 -15.37 -24.94 8.16
CA ASN A 79 -16.22 -23.92 8.77
C ASN A 79 -17.65 -24.01 8.19
N GLY A 80 -18.63 -24.13 9.08
CA GLY A 80 -20.06 -24.01 8.74
C GLY A 80 -20.54 -22.56 8.59
N PHE A 81 -19.65 -21.61 8.28
CA PHE A 81 -19.98 -20.21 8.19
C PHE A 81 -20.92 -19.89 7.05
N THR A 82 -22.00 -19.23 7.35
CA THR A 82 -22.90 -18.59 6.38
C THR A 82 -22.69 -17.07 6.31
N GLN A 83 -21.77 -16.51 7.11
CA GLN A 83 -21.49 -15.06 7.18
C GLN A 83 -20.20 -14.70 6.47
N ASP A 84 -20.13 -13.43 6.00
CA ASP A 84 -18.97 -12.91 5.31
C ASP A 84 -17.71 -12.93 6.19
N VAL A 85 -16.64 -13.47 5.64
CA VAL A 85 -15.31 -13.45 6.27
C VAL A 85 -14.50 -12.33 5.65
N TYR A 86 -14.12 -11.37 6.46
CA TYR A 86 -13.25 -10.27 6.03
C TYR A 86 -11.78 -10.61 6.28
N VAL A 87 -10.95 -10.53 5.26
CA VAL A 87 -9.50 -10.69 5.40
C VAL A 87 -8.88 -9.31 5.64
N ALA A 88 -8.16 -9.14 6.76
CA ALA A 88 -7.42 -7.91 7.01
C ALA A 88 -6.36 -7.69 5.92
N PRO A 89 -6.50 -6.68 5.05
CA PRO A 89 -5.62 -6.51 3.90
C PRO A 89 -4.26 -5.92 4.28
N TYR A 90 -4.10 -5.43 5.51
CA TYR A 90 -2.92 -4.65 5.90
C TYR A 90 -2.16 -5.30 7.05
N LYS A 91 -0.81 -5.33 6.91
CA LYS A 91 0.09 -5.89 7.93
C LYS A 91 -0.09 -5.18 9.28
N GLY A 92 -0.13 -5.97 10.38
CA GLY A 92 -0.24 -5.44 11.74
C GLY A 92 -1.63 -4.90 12.09
N ASP A 93 -2.68 -5.44 11.45
CA ASP A 93 -4.09 -5.10 11.72
C ASP A 93 -4.42 -3.63 11.58
N ARG A 94 -3.76 -2.96 10.66
CA ARG A 94 -4.07 -1.56 10.36
C ARG A 94 -5.40 -1.46 9.64
N VAL A 95 -6.20 -0.46 9.98
CA VAL A 95 -7.54 -0.25 9.43
C VAL A 95 -7.52 0.36 8.02
N CYS A 96 -6.41 0.95 7.62
CA CYS A 96 -6.19 1.47 6.27
C CYS A 96 -4.71 1.47 5.92
N ALA A 97 -4.41 1.64 4.63
CA ALA A 97 -3.05 1.89 4.14
C ALA A 97 -3.01 3.16 3.29
N ILE A 98 -1.93 3.90 3.42
CA ILE A 98 -1.65 5.08 2.60
C ILE A 98 -0.34 4.83 1.86
N SER A 99 -0.40 4.88 0.52
CA SER A 99 0.79 4.84 -0.31
C SER A 99 1.30 6.26 -0.54
N TYR A 100 2.46 6.56 0.02
CA TYR A 100 3.18 7.80 -0.30
C TYR A 100 3.90 7.64 -1.63
N THR A 101 3.53 8.46 -2.60
CA THR A 101 4.03 8.34 -3.98
C THR A 101 4.56 9.66 -4.50
N PHE A 102 5.70 9.61 -5.17
CA PHE A 102 6.46 10.78 -5.59
C PHE A 102 6.97 10.58 -7.00
N ASP A 103 6.59 11.50 -7.90
CA ASP A 103 6.90 11.41 -9.32
C ASP A 103 8.16 12.21 -9.67
N ASP A 104 8.74 11.92 -10.83
CA ASP A 104 9.76 12.72 -11.52
C ASP A 104 11.19 12.72 -10.96
N GLY A 105 11.46 12.09 -9.84
CA GLY A 105 12.81 12.01 -9.31
C GLY A 105 13.42 13.37 -8.90
N LEU A 106 12.61 14.28 -8.34
CA LEU A 106 13.05 15.62 -7.91
C LEU A 106 14.12 15.55 -6.81
N GLN A 107 15.04 16.51 -6.80
CA GLN A 107 16.09 16.60 -5.78
C GLN A 107 15.52 16.70 -4.36
N GLU A 108 14.38 17.38 -4.18
CA GLU A 108 13.72 17.52 -2.88
C GLU A 108 13.21 16.18 -2.34
N HIS A 109 12.99 15.17 -3.18
CA HIS A 109 12.64 13.84 -2.71
C HIS A 109 13.76 13.23 -1.86
N TYR A 110 15.03 13.47 -2.22
CA TYR A 110 16.16 13.01 -1.44
C TYR A 110 16.48 13.96 -0.27
N THR A 111 16.51 15.28 -0.51
CA THR A 111 16.99 16.23 0.50
C THR A 111 15.99 16.55 1.60
N LEU A 112 14.68 16.47 1.30
CA LEU A 112 13.62 16.81 2.25
C LEU A 112 12.74 15.63 2.66
N LEU A 113 12.28 14.84 1.70
CA LEU A 113 11.30 13.77 1.97
C LEU A 113 11.95 12.52 2.56
N PHE A 114 13.00 12.02 1.93
CA PHE A 114 13.66 10.79 2.35
C PHE A 114 14.11 10.81 3.83
N PRO A 115 14.78 11.86 4.33
CA PRO A 115 15.13 11.93 5.75
C PRO A 115 13.91 11.93 6.68
N LYS A 116 12.79 12.50 6.25
CA LYS A 116 11.54 12.48 7.03
C LYS A 116 10.90 11.10 7.04
N LEU A 117 10.83 10.43 5.90
CA LEU A 117 10.31 9.06 5.81
C LEU A 117 11.14 8.12 6.71
N GLU A 118 12.47 8.20 6.64
CA GLU A 118 13.35 7.41 7.49
C GLU A 118 13.15 7.71 8.98
N LYS A 119 13.06 9.00 9.34
CA LYS A 119 12.82 9.42 10.73
C LYS A 119 11.55 8.82 11.32
N TYR A 120 10.49 8.71 10.55
CA TYR A 120 9.21 8.20 11.01
C TYR A 120 8.99 6.71 10.69
N GLY A 121 9.97 6.04 10.09
CA GLY A 121 9.87 4.62 9.71
C GLY A 121 8.91 4.33 8.56
N PHE A 122 8.59 5.34 7.74
CA PHE A 122 7.75 5.18 6.57
C PHE A 122 8.56 4.82 5.33
N LYS A 123 7.90 4.14 4.40
CA LYS A 123 8.42 3.88 3.06
C LYS A 123 7.49 4.51 2.03
N GLY A 124 8.10 5.02 0.95
CA GLY A 124 7.39 5.61 -0.18
C GLY A 124 7.80 4.96 -1.49
N THR A 125 7.00 5.21 -2.51
CA THR A 125 7.29 4.81 -3.90
C THR A 125 7.71 6.05 -4.69
N PHE A 126 8.88 5.96 -5.32
CA PHE A 126 9.46 7.01 -6.14
C PHE A 126 9.50 6.55 -7.59
N TRP A 127 8.68 7.16 -8.42
CA TRP A 127 8.62 6.86 -9.85
C TRP A 127 9.57 7.76 -10.64
N ILE A 128 10.53 7.11 -11.27
CA ILE A 128 11.66 7.76 -11.93
C ILE A 128 11.53 7.58 -13.45
N TRP A 129 11.68 8.65 -14.20
CA TRP A 129 11.92 8.59 -15.64
C TRP A 129 13.41 8.80 -15.93
N GLY A 130 14.08 7.72 -16.38
CA GLY A 130 15.54 7.63 -16.40
C GLY A 130 16.21 8.67 -17.25
N LYS A 131 15.61 9.09 -18.37
CA LYS A 131 16.18 10.09 -19.27
C LYS A 131 16.52 11.42 -18.57
N CYS A 132 15.74 11.85 -17.57
CA CYS A 132 16.01 13.08 -16.85
C CYS A 132 17.20 12.97 -15.89
N ILE A 133 17.49 11.76 -15.42
CA ILE A 133 18.64 11.51 -14.56
C ILE A 133 19.92 11.37 -15.39
N GLU A 134 19.81 10.77 -16.60
CA GLU A 134 20.94 10.62 -17.54
C GLU A 134 21.31 11.94 -18.25
N ASN A 135 20.34 12.83 -18.42
CA ASN A 135 20.54 14.05 -19.20
C ASN A 135 19.93 15.26 -18.48
N GLU A 136 20.77 16.03 -17.80
CA GLU A 136 20.38 17.24 -17.08
C GLU A 136 19.65 18.27 -17.97
N SER A 137 19.93 18.33 -19.27
CA SER A 137 19.21 19.23 -20.20
C SER A 137 17.74 18.87 -20.40
N ALA A 138 17.32 17.63 -20.04
CA ALA A 138 15.93 17.22 -20.06
C ALA A 138 15.11 17.73 -18.86
N MET A 139 15.72 18.45 -17.94
CA MET A 139 15.24 18.69 -16.58
C MET A 139 14.19 19.80 -16.39
N GLN A 140 13.71 20.45 -17.42
CA GLN A 140 12.69 21.50 -17.31
C GLN A 140 12.87 22.46 -16.10
N GLY A 141 14.12 22.82 -15.79
CA GLY A 141 14.48 23.80 -14.76
C GLY A 141 14.39 23.34 -13.29
N LYS A 142 14.03 22.09 -13.01
CA LYS A 142 14.01 21.55 -11.63
C LYS A 142 15.13 20.52 -11.42
N PRO A 143 15.99 20.67 -10.37
CA PRO A 143 17.03 19.71 -10.06
C PRO A 143 16.48 18.30 -9.83
N ARG A 144 17.19 17.29 -10.30
CA ARG A 144 16.85 15.86 -10.12
C ARG A 144 17.86 15.19 -9.20
N MET A 145 17.44 14.09 -8.60
CA MET A 145 18.33 13.23 -7.84
C MET A 145 19.40 12.64 -8.75
N SER A 146 20.58 12.36 -8.21
CA SER A 146 21.59 11.54 -8.87
C SER A 146 21.26 10.05 -8.74
N TRP A 147 21.85 9.21 -9.60
CA TRP A 147 21.73 7.75 -9.48
C TRP A 147 22.26 7.23 -8.15
N ALA A 148 23.30 7.84 -7.58
CA ALA A 148 23.84 7.47 -6.28
C ALA A 148 22.80 7.71 -5.16
N GLN A 149 22.07 8.82 -5.19
CA GLN A 149 21.01 9.13 -4.26
C GLN A 149 19.82 8.16 -4.41
N ILE A 150 19.41 7.88 -5.64
CA ILE A 150 18.34 6.91 -5.93
C ILE A 150 18.73 5.51 -5.43
N LYS A 151 19.98 5.10 -5.64
CA LYS A 151 20.52 3.83 -5.15
C LYS A 151 20.48 3.76 -3.63
N GLU A 152 20.93 4.79 -2.93
CA GLU A 152 20.87 4.85 -1.47
C GLU A 152 19.44 4.71 -0.94
N MET A 153 18.49 5.46 -1.51
CA MET A 153 17.08 5.35 -1.15
C MET A 153 16.55 3.93 -1.36
N SER A 154 16.91 3.29 -2.47
CA SER A 154 16.57 1.91 -2.76
C SER A 154 17.15 0.93 -1.74
N ASP A 155 18.42 1.10 -1.37
CA ASP A 155 19.10 0.25 -0.37
C ASP A 155 18.48 0.40 1.03
N LYS A 156 18.01 1.58 1.36
CA LYS A 156 17.25 1.87 2.58
C LYS A 156 15.78 1.41 2.54
N GLY A 157 15.37 0.75 1.45
CA GLY A 157 14.05 0.11 1.35
C GLY A 157 12.92 1.00 0.85
N GLN A 158 13.24 2.17 0.29
CA GLN A 158 12.26 2.92 -0.50
C GLN A 158 12.02 2.18 -1.81
N GLU A 159 10.78 2.20 -2.33
CA GLU A 159 10.49 1.64 -3.64
C GLU A 159 10.93 2.63 -4.72
N ILE A 160 11.82 2.19 -5.61
CA ILE A 160 12.18 2.91 -6.83
C ILE A 160 11.52 2.18 -7.99
N SER A 161 10.69 2.89 -8.75
CA SER A 161 9.92 2.25 -9.82
C SER A 161 9.75 3.15 -11.04
N SER A 162 9.01 2.68 -12.05
CA SER A 162 9.09 3.22 -13.41
C SER A 162 8.05 4.29 -13.69
N HIS A 163 8.51 5.41 -14.30
CA HIS A 163 7.68 6.51 -14.82
C HIS A 163 7.90 6.73 -16.32
N SER A 164 8.08 5.67 -17.10
CA SER A 164 8.56 5.64 -18.47
C SER A 164 10.00 6.17 -18.64
N TRP A 165 10.57 6.04 -19.83
CA TRP A 165 11.93 6.50 -20.09
C TRP A 165 12.04 8.00 -20.26
N SER A 166 11.19 8.59 -21.11
CA SER A 166 11.29 10.00 -21.51
C SER A 166 10.16 10.88 -21.00
N HIS A 167 9.28 10.36 -20.13
CA HIS A 167 8.10 11.06 -19.64
C HIS A 167 7.17 11.51 -20.76
N THR A 168 7.07 10.73 -21.84
CA THR A 168 6.16 11.02 -22.94
C THR A 168 4.71 10.71 -22.59
N ASN A 169 3.75 11.39 -23.26
CA ASN A 169 2.34 11.02 -23.15
C ASN A 169 2.09 9.73 -23.94
N LEU A 170 1.93 8.62 -23.23
CA LEU A 170 1.83 7.28 -23.81
C LEU A 170 0.61 7.10 -24.73
N LYS A 171 -0.43 7.94 -24.63
CA LYS A 171 -1.57 7.93 -25.57
C LYS A 171 -1.27 8.56 -26.93
N ARG A 172 -0.13 9.22 -27.08
CA ARG A 172 0.26 9.95 -28.30
C ARG A 172 1.36 9.28 -29.10
N VAL A 173 1.75 8.06 -28.70
CA VAL A 173 2.81 7.30 -29.34
C VAL A 173 2.30 5.89 -29.69
N SER A 174 3.03 5.18 -30.55
CA SER A 174 2.68 3.79 -30.92
C SER A 174 2.86 2.82 -29.74
N LEU A 175 2.21 1.65 -29.81
CA LEU A 175 2.37 0.63 -28.76
C LEU A 175 3.80 0.07 -28.70
N GLU A 176 4.49 0.03 -29.82
CA GLU A 176 5.92 -0.32 -29.89
C GLU A 176 6.77 0.68 -29.13
N GLU A 177 6.46 1.96 -29.28
CA GLU A 177 7.15 3.02 -28.54
C GLU A 177 6.79 2.98 -27.05
N VAL A 178 5.53 2.72 -26.68
CA VAL A 178 5.13 2.46 -25.29
C VAL A 178 5.97 1.33 -24.69
N LYS A 179 6.13 0.22 -25.40
CA LYS A 179 6.93 -0.91 -24.95
C LYS A 179 8.40 -0.50 -24.74
N MET A 180 8.99 0.22 -25.70
CA MET A 180 10.35 0.74 -25.60
C MET A 180 10.54 1.68 -24.41
N GLU A 181 9.61 2.60 -24.18
CA GLU A 181 9.58 3.54 -23.03
C GLU A 181 9.61 2.80 -21.69
N VAL A 182 8.84 1.71 -21.59
CA VAL A 182 8.76 0.88 -20.38
C VAL A 182 10.05 0.05 -20.20
N GLU A 183 10.43 -0.74 -21.20
CA GLU A 183 11.54 -1.68 -21.11
C GLU A 183 12.89 -0.98 -20.92
N LYS A 184 13.10 0.14 -21.59
CA LYS A 184 14.32 0.95 -21.44
C LYS A 184 14.43 1.53 -20.04
N ASN A 185 13.33 2.07 -19.49
CA ASN A 185 13.36 2.62 -18.14
C ASN A 185 13.56 1.53 -17.08
N ASP A 186 12.89 0.39 -17.23
CA ASP A 186 13.05 -0.73 -16.32
C ASP A 186 14.49 -1.26 -16.31
N SER A 187 15.13 -1.33 -17.49
CA SER A 187 16.51 -1.79 -17.63
C SER A 187 17.49 -0.87 -16.92
N ILE A 188 17.36 0.44 -17.08
CA ILE A 188 18.26 1.39 -16.40
C ILE A 188 18.03 1.40 -14.88
N LEU A 189 16.77 1.34 -14.42
CA LEU A 189 16.46 1.26 -13.00
C LEU A 189 17.04 0.00 -12.38
N TYR A 190 16.94 -1.15 -13.06
CA TYR A 190 17.57 -2.39 -12.59
C TYR A 190 19.09 -2.29 -12.58
N GLU A 191 19.72 -1.76 -13.63
CA GLU A 191 21.16 -1.54 -13.69
C GLU A 191 21.67 -0.70 -12.52
N LYS A 192 20.99 0.42 -12.22
CA LYS A 192 21.42 1.37 -11.19
C LYS A 192 21.08 0.94 -9.76
N THR A 193 19.98 0.22 -9.55
CA THR A 193 19.52 -0.13 -8.19
C THR A 193 19.73 -1.60 -7.83
N GLY A 194 19.88 -2.49 -8.80
CA GLY A 194 19.91 -3.94 -8.62
C GLY A 194 18.52 -4.54 -8.33
N LYS A 195 17.44 -3.75 -8.43
CA LYS A 195 16.08 -4.19 -8.13
C LYS A 195 15.16 -3.99 -9.33
N ILE A 196 14.31 -4.98 -9.59
CA ILE A 196 13.32 -4.91 -10.67
C ILE A 196 12.19 -3.94 -10.25
N PRO A 197 11.84 -2.95 -11.09
CA PRO A 197 10.70 -2.08 -10.86
C PRO A 197 9.40 -2.89 -10.78
N ARG A 198 8.65 -2.74 -9.68
CA ARG A 198 7.46 -3.56 -9.41
C ARG A 198 6.14 -2.83 -9.67
N THR A 199 6.19 -1.51 -9.80
CA THR A 199 5.02 -0.69 -10.11
C THR A 199 5.29 0.23 -11.30
N PHE A 200 4.24 0.87 -11.80
CA PHE A 200 4.33 1.85 -12.89
C PHE A 200 3.41 3.03 -12.64
N CYS A 201 3.87 4.22 -12.95
CA CYS A 201 3.05 5.42 -12.96
C CYS A 201 3.04 6.02 -14.37
N TYR A 202 1.85 6.37 -14.81
CA TYR A 202 1.66 6.93 -16.16
C TYR A 202 1.98 8.42 -16.19
N PRO A 203 2.94 8.89 -17.02
CA PRO A 203 3.08 10.31 -17.30
C PRO A 203 1.74 10.91 -17.74
N PHE A 204 1.38 12.06 -17.16
CA PHE A 204 0.11 12.76 -17.44
C PHE A 204 -1.17 11.94 -17.17
N ASN A 205 -1.09 10.86 -16.39
CA ASN A 205 -2.19 9.87 -16.21
C ASN A 205 -2.71 9.30 -17.57
N ALA A 206 -1.83 9.25 -18.57
CA ALA A 206 -2.17 8.86 -19.94
C ALA A 206 -2.18 7.33 -20.08
N VAL A 207 -3.32 6.71 -19.84
CA VAL A 207 -3.51 5.26 -19.91
C VAL A 207 -4.79 4.91 -20.68
N ASN A 208 -4.76 3.79 -21.40
CA ASN A 208 -5.90 3.07 -21.97
C ASN A 208 -5.67 1.56 -21.78
N SER A 209 -6.62 0.72 -22.23
CA SER A 209 -6.57 -0.73 -22.06
C SER A 209 -5.33 -1.39 -22.67
N ASP A 210 -4.84 -0.91 -23.82
CA ASP A 210 -3.69 -1.50 -24.50
C ASP A 210 -2.37 -1.08 -23.86
N ILE A 211 -2.26 0.17 -23.47
CA ILE A 211 -1.13 0.67 -22.68
C ILE A 211 -1.08 -0.07 -21.32
N LEU A 212 -2.24 -0.27 -20.67
CA LEU A 212 -2.30 -1.00 -19.40
C LEU A 212 -1.78 -2.43 -19.54
N LYS A 213 -2.14 -3.16 -20.62
CA LYS A 213 -1.64 -4.52 -20.87
C LYS A 213 -0.11 -4.58 -20.96
N ILE A 214 0.51 -3.58 -21.57
CA ILE A 214 1.98 -3.50 -21.70
C ILE A 214 2.61 -3.16 -20.35
N THR A 215 2.11 -2.11 -19.69
CA THR A 215 2.71 -1.56 -18.49
C THR A 215 2.50 -2.39 -17.24
N SER A 216 1.41 -3.19 -17.17
CA SER A 216 1.13 -4.08 -16.03
C SER A 216 1.86 -5.42 -16.09
N LYS A 217 2.47 -5.76 -17.22
CA LYS A 217 3.19 -7.03 -17.38
C LYS A 217 4.32 -7.14 -16.35
N ASN A 218 4.33 -8.25 -15.59
CA ASN A 218 5.31 -8.54 -14.53
C ASN A 218 5.36 -7.51 -13.39
N ARG A 219 4.27 -6.79 -13.14
CA ARG A 219 4.15 -5.80 -12.06
C ARG A 219 3.08 -6.18 -11.05
N VAL A 220 3.23 -5.68 -9.85
CA VAL A 220 2.23 -5.85 -8.78
C VAL A 220 1.11 -4.82 -8.87
N GLY A 221 1.32 -3.73 -9.60
CA GLY A 221 0.31 -2.69 -9.80
C GLY A 221 0.78 -1.52 -10.64
N THR A 222 -0.19 -0.70 -11.05
CA THR A 222 0.05 0.57 -11.74
C THR A 222 -0.81 1.66 -11.11
N ARG A 223 -0.30 2.90 -11.02
CA ARG A 223 -1.08 4.04 -10.51
C ARG A 223 -1.71 4.81 -11.65
N THR A 224 -3.02 4.83 -11.71
CA THR A 224 -3.82 5.59 -12.68
C THR A 224 -4.34 6.92 -12.12
N GLU A 225 -4.52 6.98 -10.78
CA GLU A 225 -5.06 8.14 -10.08
C GLU A 225 -4.31 8.37 -8.76
N GLN A 226 -4.41 9.58 -8.23
CA GLN A 226 -3.81 9.96 -6.95
C GLN A 226 -4.66 11.01 -6.23
N TYR A 227 -4.56 11.05 -4.90
CA TYR A 227 -4.99 12.19 -4.10
C TYR A 227 -3.80 13.15 -3.96
N PRO A 228 -3.83 14.34 -4.58
CA PRO A 228 -2.70 15.25 -4.55
C PRO A 228 -2.59 15.92 -3.18
N ILE A 229 -1.51 15.62 -2.45
CA ILE A 229 -1.24 16.19 -1.12
C ILE A 229 -0.32 17.41 -1.21
N GLY A 230 0.50 17.50 -2.23
CA GLY A 230 1.53 18.54 -2.36
C GLY A 230 1.60 19.18 -3.74
N GLY A 231 2.56 20.11 -3.88
CA GLY A 231 2.80 20.87 -5.09
C GLY A 231 2.12 22.25 -5.09
N ASP A 232 2.54 23.11 -6.01
CA ASP A 232 2.15 24.53 -6.07
C ASP A 232 0.62 24.77 -6.20
N LYS A 233 -0.12 23.75 -6.63
CA LYS A 233 -1.58 23.81 -6.81
C LYS A 233 -2.36 23.11 -5.71
N SER A 234 -1.68 22.49 -4.75
CA SER A 234 -2.35 21.80 -3.65
C SER A 234 -2.96 22.82 -2.69
N LYS A 235 -4.23 22.61 -2.36
CA LYS A 235 -4.92 23.34 -1.28
C LYS A 235 -4.96 22.54 0.02
N SER A 236 -4.19 21.44 0.12
CA SER A 236 -4.19 20.59 1.29
C SER A 236 -3.52 21.29 2.47
N THR A 237 -4.17 21.26 3.62
CA THR A 237 -3.65 21.72 4.90
C THR A 237 -3.50 20.52 5.84
N PRO A 238 -2.70 20.60 6.92
CA PRO A 238 -2.65 19.53 7.92
C PRO A 238 -4.05 19.10 8.40
N ALA A 239 -4.93 20.05 8.70
CA ALA A 239 -6.30 19.75 9.13
C ALA A 239 -7.16 19.06 8.06
N SER A 240 -6.96 19.40 6.77
CA SER A 240 -7.68 18.71 5.68
C SER A 240 -7.16 17.29 5.46
N LEU A 241 -5.86 17.07 5.68
CA LEU A 241 -5.25 15.74 5.59
C LEU A 241 -5.69 14.86 6.75
N ASP A 242 -5.74 15.40 7.98
CA ASP A 242 -6.27 14.67 9.13
C ASP A 242 -7.70 14.19 8.88
N LYS A 243 -8.59 15.06 8.39
CA LYS A 243 -9.96 14.70 8.03
C LYS A 243 -10.01 13.63 6.94
N TRP A 244 -9.13 13.72 5.94
CA TRP A 244 -9.06 12.71 4.88
C TRP A 244 -8.62 11.36 5.44
N VAL A 245 -7.59 11.31 6.29
CA VAL A 245 -7.14 10.08 6.96
C VAL A 245 -8.26 9.50 7.84
N GLU A 246 -8.96 10.33 8.60
CA GLU A 246 -10.10 9.91 9.41
C GLU A 246 -11.22 9.30 8.53
N SER A 247 -11.48 9.87 7.36
CA SER A 247 -12.46 9.31 6.43
C SER A 247 -12.06 7.94 5.89
N LEU A 248 -10.78 7.71 5.63
CA LEU A 248 -10.26 6.39 5.22
C LEU A 248 -10.42 5.36 6.33
N VAL A 249 -10.06 5.72 7.56
CA VAL A 249 -10.23 4.86 8.74
C VAL A 249 -11.70 4.48 8.92
N ASN A 250 -12.61 5.44 8.82
CA ASN A 250 -14.05 5.22 8.99
C ASN A 250 -14.69 4.43 7.85
N SER A 251 -14.11 4.48 6.65
CA SER A 251 -14.58 3.71 5.49
C SER A 251 -14.01 2.29 5.41
N GLY A 252 -13.02 1.96 6.24
CA GLY A 252 -12.34 0.66 6.21
C GLY A 252 -11.53 0.40 4.94
N ARG A 253 -11.07 1.46 4.26
CA ARG A 253 -10.30 1.40 3.01
C ARG A 253 -8.80 1.60 3.24
#